data_b1a3c728bc3a0b449ff704f4d9bd1da3
#
_entry.id   b1a3c728bc3a0b449ff704f4d9bd1da3
#
_cell.length_a   1.000
_cell.length_b   1.000
_cell.length_c   1.000
_cell.angle_alpha   90.00
_cell.angle_beta   90.00
_cell.angle_gamma   90.00
#
_symmetry.space_group_name_H-M   'P 1'
#
loop_
_entity.id
_entity.type
_entity.pdbx_description
1 polymer ?
#
loop_
_entity_poly.entity_id
_entity_poly.type
_entity_poly.pdbx_seq_one_letter_code
_entity_poly.pdbx_strand_id
1 'polypeptide(L)'
;EVCGKNISGLPPVTTCDTCDSRNITMGVFDRIEQIKDKKQTKSPENRPPYIYQIPLNFIPGVGGKTIEKLLNHFETEMTILHKVSKDDIEGVVGEKTANLIIKARSGQMQIQAGGGGVYGKVCSKD
;
A
#
# COMPACT_ATOMS: atom_id res chain seq x y z
N GLU A 1 -1.69 -12.96 -21.84
CA GLU A 1 -0.75 -12.36 -22.83
C GLU A 1 -1.36 -12.27 -24.23
N VAL A 2 -2.23 -13.22 -24.64
CA VAL A 2 -2.78 -13.26 -26.00
C VAL A 2 -3.70 -12.07 -26.30
N CYS A 3 -4.62 -11.72 -25.39
CA CYS A 3 -5.56 -10.59 -25.58
C CYS A 3 -5.20 -9.34 -24.78
N GLY A 4 -4.13 -9.36 -23.97
CA GLY A 4 -3.68 -8.23 -23.15
C GLY A 4 -4.63 -7.80 -22.02
N LYS A 5 -5.68 -8.58 -21.73
CA LYS A 5 -6.65 -8.24 -20.69
C LYS A 5 -6.15 -8.60 -19.30
N ASN A 6 -6.37 -7.72 -18.33
CA ASN A 6 -6.20 -8.04 -16.92
C ASN A 6 -7.39 -8.88 -16.44
N ILE A 7 -7.09 -10.02 -15.80
CA ILE A 7 -8.09 -10.96 -15.30
C ILE A 7 -8.30 -10.67 -13.80
N SER A 8 -9.55 -10.55 -13.38
CA SER A 8 -9.94 -10.27 -11.98
C SER A 8 -10.73 -11.41 -11.32
N GLY A 9 -10.48 -12.65 -11.77
CA GLY A 9 -11.10 -13.85 -11.20
C GLY A 9 -10.59 -14.20 -9.81
N LEU A 10 -11.32 -15.10 -9.11
CA LEU A 10 -10.84 -15.67 -7.85
C LEU A 10 -9.63 -16.57 -8.12
N PRO A 11 -8.52 -16.42 -7.39
CA PRO A 11 -7.33 -17.24 -7.57
C PRO A 11 -7.54 -18.72 -7.10
N PRO A 12 -6.83 -19.69 -7.69
CA PRO A 12 -5.87 -19.51 -8.77
C PRO A 12 -6.53 -19.43 -10.15
N VAL A 13 -6.22 -18.39 -10.91
CA VAL A 13 -6.72 -18.24 -12.29
C VAL A 13 -5.80 -18.99 -13.25
N THR A 14 -6.35 -19.93 -14.00
CA THR A 14 -5.59 -20.80 -14.93
C THR A 14 -5.93 -20.59 -16.39
N THR A 15 -7.02 -19.85 -16.67
CA THR A 15 -7.52 -19.63 -18.04
C THR A 15 -8.09 -18.22 -18.14
N CYS A 16 -7.88 -17.58 -19.28
CA CYS A 16 -8.48 -16.26 -19.55
C CYS A 16 -9.99 -16.39 -19.83
N ASP A 17 -10.80 -15.60 -19.14
CA ASP A 17 -12.26 -15.54 -19.29
C ASP A 17 -12.74 -14.93 -20.61
N THR A 18 -11.83 -14.31 -21.37
CA THR A 18 -12.15 -13.58 -22.60
C THR A 18 -11.74 -14.31 -23.88
N CYS A 19 -10.59 -15.01 -23.84
CA CYS A 19 -10.03 -15.67 -25.03
C CYS A 19 -9.68 -17.15 -24.79
N ASP A 20 -10.08 -17.72 -23.67
CA ASP A 20 -9.84 -19.11 -23.24
C ASP A 20 -8.37 -19.56 -23.29
N SER A 21 -7.46 -18.59 -23.43
CA SER A 21 -6.02 -18.87 -23.42
C SER A 21 -5.54 -19.31 -22.05
N ARG A 22 -4.69 -20.33 -22.02
CA ARG A 22 -3.93 -20.75 -20.83
C ARG A 22 -2.59 -20.05 -20.71
N ASN A 23 -2.20 -19.26 -21.74
CA ASN A 23 -0.98 -18.46 -21.70
C ASN A 23 -1.24 -17.15 -20.96
N ILE A 24 -1.30 -17.23 -19.63
CA ILE A 24 -1.52 -16.12 -18.72
C ILE A 24 -0.30 -15.89 -17.85
N THR A 25 -0.02 -14.63 -17.53
CA THR A 25 0.98 -14.28 -16.51
C THR A 25 0.33 -14.39 -15.14
N MET A 26 0.77 -15.38 -14.37
CA MET A 26 0.25 -15.68 -13.04
C MET A 26 0.65 -14.59 -12.04
N GLY A 27 -0.32 -14.07 -11.30
CA GLY A 27 -0.08 -13.14 -10.21
C GLY A 27 0.53 -13.81 -8.97
N VAL A 28 1.12 -13.00 -8.09
CA VAL A 28 1.68 -13.49 -6.81
C VAL A 28 0.61 -14.17 -5.96
N PHE A 29 -0.60 -13.63 -5.94
CA PHE A 29 -1.70 -14.18 -5.15
C PHE A 29 -2.16 -15.55 -5.69
N ASP A 30 -2.22 -15.72 -7.02
CA ASP A 30 -2.50 -17.01 -7.65
C ASP A 30 -1.45 -18.05 -7.26
N ARG A 31 -0.18 -17.64 -7.22
CA ARG A 31 0.90 -18.56 -6.83
C ARG A 31 0.81 -18.95 -5.35
N ILE A 32 0.49 -18.01 -4.47
CA ILE A 32 0.27 -18.28 -3.04
C ILE A 32 -0.87 -19.29 -2.88
N GLU A 33 -1.99 -19.12 -3.58
CA GLU A 33 -3.12 -20.05 -3.52
C GLU A 33 -2.78 -21.46 -4.00
N GLN A 34 -1.89 -21.58 -4.99
CA GLN A 34 -1.44 -22.88 -5.50
C GLN A 34 -0.52 -23.62 -4.53
N ILE A 35 0.37 -22.92 -3.82
CA ILE A 35 1.40 -23.53 -2.97
C ILE A 35 1.03 -23.61 -1.49
N LYS A 36 -0.06 -22.97 -1.06
CA LYS A 36 -0.47 -23.00 0.33
C LYS A 36 -0.89 -24.42 0.75
N ASP A 37 -0.41 -24.86 1.87
CA ASP A 37 -0.76 -26.15 2.52
C ASP A 37 -1.92 -26.02 3.51
N LYS A 38 -2.30 -24.79 3.90
CA LYS A 38 -3.36 -24.49 4.86
C LYS A 38 -4.45 -23.60 4.24
N LYS A 39 -5.71 -23.97 4.47
CA LYS A 39 -6.86 -23.19 4.01
C LYS A 39 -7.03 -21.85 4.74
N GLN A 40 -6.58 -21.78 6.00
CA GLN A 40 -6.67 -20.58 6.83
C GLN A 40 -5.33 -20.31 7.50
N THR A 41 -4.96 -19.04 7.54
CA THR A 41 -3.79 -18.59 8.29
C THR A 41 -4.14 -18.40 9.76
N LYS A 42 -3.35 -18.97 10.67
CA LYS A 42 -3.44 -18.71 12.10
C LYS A 42 -2.18 -17.96 12.52
N SER A 43 -2.35 -16.73 12.99
CA SER A 43 -1.22 -15.99 13.56
C SER A 43 -0.83 -16.62 14.91
N PRO A 44 0.47 -16.77 15.21
CA PRO A 44 0.94 -17.16 16.54
C PRO A 44 0.48 -16.12 17.58
N GLU A 45 0.09 -16.58 18.77
CA GLU A 45 -0.46 -15.72 19.84
C GLU A 45 0.54 -14.65 20.32
N ASN A 46 1.83 -14.95 20.27
CA ASN A 46 2.90 -14.06 20.73
C ASN A 46 3.58 -13.27 19.59
N ARG A 47 2.95 -13.20 18.42
CA ARG A 47 3.53 -12.45 17.30
C ARG A 47 3.33 -10.96 17.50
N PRO A 48 4.39 -10.13 17.38
CA PRO A 48 4.22 -8.67 17.36
C PRO A 48 3.24 -8.24 16.25
N PRO A 49 2.47 -7.19 16.47
CA PRO A 49 1.54 -6.69 15.46
C PRO A 49 2.28 -6.28 14.18
N TYR A 50 1.70 -6.58 13.04
CA TYR A 50 2.19 -6.08 11.77
C TYR A 50 1.76 -4.62 11.62
N ILE A 51 2.75 -3.73 11.46
CA ILE A 51 2.50 -2.30 11.29
C ILE A 51 2.57 -1.98 9.80
N TYR A 52 1.46 -1.55 9.22
CA TYR A 52 1.42 -1.04 7.86
C TYR A 52 2.11 0.33 7.81
N GLN A 53 2.93 0.53 6.79
CA GLN A 53 3.68 1.76 6.63
C GLN A 53 3.63 2.22 5.18
N ILE A 54 3.24 3.48 4.97
CA ILE A 54 3.32 4.17 3.69
C ILE A 54 4.42 5.22 3.82
N PRO A 55 5.51 5.14 3.03
CA PRO A 55 6.55 6.18 3.05
C PRO A 55 5.98 7.57 2.73
N LEU A 56 6.52 8.62 3.33
CA LEU A 56 6.01 9.99 3.19
C LEU A 56 5.94 10.45 1.72
N ASN A 57 6.90 10.05 0.91
CA ASN A 57 6.97 10.41 -0.51
C ASN A 57 5.88 9.76 -1.38
N PHE A 58 5.17 8.74 -0.87
CA PHE A 58 4.02 8.13 -1.56
C PHE A 58 2.68 8.79 -1.20
N ILE A 59 2.67 9.65 -0.17
CA ILE A 59 1.45 10.35 0.25
C ILE A 59 1.18 11.50 -0.72
N PRO A 60 -0.01 11.56 -1.37
CA PRO A 60 -0.36 12.63 -2.29
C PRO A 60 -0.22 14.01 -1.63
N GLY A 61 0.45 14.94 -2.31
CA GLY A 61 0.70 16.30 -1.80
C GLY A 61 1.87 16.44 -0.83
N VAL A 62 2.55 15.35 -0.47
CA VAL A 62 3.77 15.38 0.35
C VAL A 62 4.99 15.32 -0.57
N GLY A 63 5.46 16.49 -1.00
CA GLY A 63 6.65 16.61 -1.85
C GLY A 63 7.96 16.77 -1.06
N GLY A 64 9.09 16.78 -1.79
CA GLY A 64 10.43 16.85 -1.18
C GLY A 64 10.61 17.99 -0.18
N LYS A 65 10.13 19.20 -0.49
CA LYS A 65 10.21 20.35 0.44
C LYS A 65 9.40 20.15 1.73
N THR A 66 8.27 19.44 1.65
CA THR A 66 7.45 19.12 2.82
C THR A 66 8.15 18.09 3.69
N ILE A 67 8.76 17.06 3.05
CA ILE A 67 9.53 16.03 3.75
C ILE A 67 10.73 16.67 4.45
N GLU A 68 11.47 17.54 3.76
CA GLU A 68 12.60 18.25 4.34
C GLU A 68 12.20 19.09 5.57
N LYS A 69 11.11 19.83 5.52
CA LYS A 69 10.57 20.57 6.69
C LYS A 69 10.26 19.65 7.85
N LEU A 70 9.61 18.52 7.59
CA LEU A 70 9.25 17.54 8.59
C LEU A 70 10.50 16.89 9.22
N LEU A 71 11.50 16.51 8.41
CA LEU A 71 12.74 15.90 8.90
C LEU A 71 13.59 16.86 9.72
N ASN A 72 13.64 18.15 9.32
CA ASN A 72 14.34 19.17 10.09
C ASN A 72 13.72 19.42 11.47
N HIS A 73 12.42 19.10 11.64
CA HIS A 73 11.70 19.32 12.89
C HIS A 73 11.63 18.07 13.77
N PHE A 74 11.50 16.88 13.14
CA PHE A 74 11.24 15.62 13.84
C PHE A 74 12.33 14.56 13.63
N GLU A 75 13.45 14.95 13.05
CA GLU A 75 14.68 14.17 12.85
C GLU A 75 14.53 12.96 11.91
N THR A 76 13.53 12.09 12.09
CA THR A 76 13.39 10.86 11.31
C THR A 76 11.98 10.65 10.77
N GLU A 77 11.91 10.03 9.58
CA GLU A 77 10.63 9.63 8.98
C GLU A 77 9.84 8.65 9.88
N MET A 78 10.55 7.75 10.57
CA MET A 78 9.93 6.82 11.51
C MET A 78 9.27 7.53 12.69
N THR A 79 9.89 8.58 13.21
CA THR A 79 9.27 9.42 14.25
C THR A 79 8.01 10.10 13.74
N ILE A 80 8.06 10.65 12.54
CA ILE A 80 6.91 11.29 11.89
C ILE A 80 5.79 10.28 11.64
N LEU A 81 6.11 9.09 11.14
CA LEU A 81 5.11 8.07 10.79
C LEU A 81 4.49 7.35 11.99
N HIS A 82 5.11 7.36 13.17
CA HIS A 82 4.66 6.50 14.28
C HIS A 82 4.46 7.21 15.63
N LYS A 83 5.13 8.34 15.87
CA LYS A 83 5.18 8.94 17.21
C LYS A 83 4.62 10.35 17.30
N VAL A 84 4.91 11.21 16.31
CA VAL A 84 4.53 12.63 16.35
C VAL A 84 3.01 12.80 16.38
N SER A 85 2.49 13.70 17.20
CA SER A 85 1.07 14.00 17.26
C SER A 85 0.58 14.66 15.96
N LYS A 86 -0.74 14.62 15.72
CA LYS A 86 -1.35 15.34 14.58
C LYS A 86 -1.08 16.82 14.68
N ASP A 87 -1.26 17.39 15.87
CA ASP A 87 -1.17 18.84 16.12
C ASP A 87 0.26 19.37 15.87
N ASP A 88 1.27 18.59 16.26
CA ASP A 88 2.67 18.93 15.99
C ASP A 88 2.97 18.92 14.48
N ILE A 89 2.49 17.90 13.76
CA ILE A 89 2.64 17.84 12.31
C ILE A 89 1.92 19.01 11.63
N GLU A 90 0.70 19.34 12.09
CA GLU A 90 -0.11 20.42 11.57
C GLU A 90 0.61 21.77 11.73
N GLY A 91 1.25 22.01 12.86
CA GLY A 91 2.06 23.20 13.13
C GLY A 91 3.20 23.41 12.13
N VAL A 92 3.74 22.32 11.54
CA VAL A 92 4.87 22.38 10.60
C VAL A 92 4.41 22.47 9.14
N VAL A 93 3.39 21.67 8.74
CA VAL A 93 3.02 21.50 7.32
C VAL A 93 1.56 21.83 7.03
N GLY A 94 0.79 22.23 8.00
CA GLY A 94 -0.63 22.60 7.90
C GLY A 94 -1.58 21.40 7.97
N GLU A 95 -2.84 21.72 8.27
CA GLU A 95 -3.89 20.75 8.58
C GLU A 95 -4.12 19.71 7.48
N LYS A 96 -4.20 20.14 6.22
CA LYS A 96 -4.46 19.24 5.09
C LYS A 96 -3.41 18.13 4.99
N THR A 97 -2.14 18.49 5.08
CA THR A 97 -1.02 17.54 5.01
C THR A 97 -0.95 16.65 6.23
N ALA A 98 -1.16 17.21 7.43
CA ALA A 98 -1.22 16.45 8.68
C ALA A 98 -2.32 15.37 8.61
N ASN A 99 -3.52 15.72 8.16
CA ASN A 99 -4.63 14.78 8.00
C ASN A 99 -4.28 13.63 7.04
N LEU A 100 -3.59 13.89 5.94
CA LEU A 100 -3.14 12.84 5.01
C LEU A 100 -2.11 11.90 5.65
N ILE A 101 -1.17 12.43 6.41
CA ILE A 101 -0.19 11.62 7.14
C ILE A 101 -0.87 10.74 8.18
N ILE A 102 -1.84 11.26 8.93
CA ILE A 102 -2.61 10.48 9.90
C ILE A 102 -3.47 9.40 9.22
N LYS A 103 -4.12 9.70 8.09
CA LYS A 103 -4.84 8.70 7.29
C LYS A 103 -3.91 7.58 6.80
N ALA A 104 -2.68 7.92 6.40
CA ALA A 104 -1.69 6.94 5.99
C ALA A 104 -1.28 6.03 7.15
N ARG A 105 -1.06 6.57 8.38
CA ARG A 105 -0.77 5.80 9.60
C ARG A 105 -1.89 4.81 9.95
N SER A 106 -3.13 5.24 9.84
CA SER A 106 -4.30 4.42 10.21
C SER A 106 -4.71 3.42 9.13
N GLY A 107 -3.96 3.32 8.01
CA GLY A 107 -4.30 2.44 6.90
C GLY A 107 -5.57 2.85 6.14
N GLN A 108 -6.03 4.10 6.30
CA GLN A 108 -7.26 4.61 5.66
C GLN A 108 -7.03 5.18 4.26
N MET A 109 -5.79 5.10 3.75
CA MET A 109 -5.48 5.49 2.37
C MET A 109 -5.90 4.38 1.40
N GLN A 110 -6.48 4.76 0.28
CA GLN A 110 -6.72 3.82 -0.80
C GLN A 110 -5.43 3.55 -1.57
N ILE A 111 -5.17 2.28 -1.83
CA ILE A 111 -4.04 1.86 -2.65
C ILE A 111 -4.60 1.26 -3.93
N GLN A 112 -4.29 1.88 -5.05
CA GLN A 112 -4.51 1.28 -6.35
C GLN A 112 -3.37 0.30 -6.61
N ALA A 113 -3.69 -0.98 -6.72
CA ALA A 113 -2.70 -2.00 -6.99
C ALA A 113 -1.97 -1.73 -8.31
N GLY A 114 -0.67 -1.97 -8.32
CA GLY A 114 0.12 -1.97 -9.54
C GLY A 114 -0.05 -3.28 -10.32
N GLY A 115 0.50 -3.32 -11.52
CA GLY A 115 0.53 -4.52 -12.34
C GLY A 115 1.41 -4.32 -13.57
N GLY A 116 1.92 -5.41 -14.17
CA GLY A 116 2.70 -5.35 -15.40
C GLY A 116 3.99 -4.52 -15.31
N GLY A 117 4.65 -4.52 -14.14
CA GLY A 117 5.87 -3.73 -13.90
C GLY A 117 5.62 -2.29 -13.46
N VAL A 118 4.37 -1.88 -13.24
CA VAL A 118 4.01 -0.56 -12.71
C VAL A 118 3.71 -0.69 -11.22
N TYR A 119 4.35 0.15 -10.40
CA TYR A 119 4.08 0.19 -8.95
C TYR A 119 2.68 0.72 -8.64
N GLY A 120 2.10 0.22 -7.56
CA GLY A 120 0.85 0.74 -7.04
C GLY A 120 0.95 2.22 -6.63
N LYS A 121 -0.20 2.90 -6.62
CA LYS A 121 -0.31 4.31 -6.25
C LYS A 121 -1.20 4.47 -5.02
N VAL A 122 -0.81 5.38 -4.14
CA VAL A 122 -1.66 5.81 -3.03
C VAL A 122 -2.59 6.92 -3.52
N CYS A 123 -3.89 6.74 -3.30
CA CYS A 123 -4.91 7.71 -3.68
C CYS A 123 -5.50 8.36 -2.43
N SER A 124 -5.63 9.69 -2.43
CA SER A 124 -6.52 10.36 -1.49
C SER A 124 -7.95 10.25 -2.05
N LYS A 125 -8.87 9.59 -1.34
CA LYS A 125 -10.29 9.88 -1.56
C LYS A 125 -10.59 11.21 -0.89
N ASP A 126 -11.09 12.14 -1.68
CA ASP A 126 -11.86 13.27 -1.20
C ASP A 126 -13.17 12.79 -0.57
#